data_711239249f5081954650a37d6fc9433f
#
_entry.id   711239249f5081954650a37d6fc9433f
#
_cell.length_a   1.000
_cell.length_b   1.000
_cell.length_c   1.000
_cell.angle_alpha   90.00
_cell.angle_beta   90.00
_cell.angle_gamma   90.00
#
_symmetry.space_group_name_H-M   'P 1'
#
loop_
_entity.id
_entity.type
_entity.pdbx_description
1 polymer ?
#
loop_
_entity_poly.entity_id
_entity_poly.type
_entity_poly.pdbx_seq_one_letter_code
_entity_poly.pdbx_strand_id
1 'polypeptide(L)'
;VMGRQFVMGETIEDAVDRAKEKETKGYVYSYDMLGEGARTMRDAERYYDAYVKAIKVIGKAANGRGPKRSPGISVKLSAIHPRFEFSHRERAMVDIPPRLKALCMMAKEYDIGLTVDAEEADRLELSLDIIEAVFRDEDLNGWTGFGLAVQAYQKRAIHVIEHLRELTLEVGRPLMVRLVKGAYWDTEIKLTQQAGLEEFPVFTRKSSTDVSYHACANRLLEYRDTIYP
;
A
#
# COMPACT_ATOMS: atom_id res chain seq x y z
N VAL A 1 14.79 -16.52 18.70
CA VAL A 1 15.12 -17.46 17.60
C VAL A 1 13.97 -17.56 16.59
N MET A 2 12.70 -17.64 17.01
CA MET A 2 11.54 -17.71 16.08
C MET A 2 11.31 -16.40 15.29
N GLY A 3 11.51 -15.24 15.88
CA GLY A 3 11.31 -13.96 15.19
C GLY A 3 12.12 -13.80 13.90
N ARG A 4 13.37 -14.26 13.88
CA ARG A 4 14.24 -14.20 12.68
C ARG A 4 13.74 -15.01 11.47
N GLN A 5 12.78 -15.91 11.67
CA GLN A 5 12.21 -16.72 10.59
C GLN A 5 11.08 -15.96 9.85
N PHE A 6 10.40 -15.06 10.54
CA PHE A 6 9.22 -14.33 10.04
C PHE A 6 9.45 -12.84 9.83
N VAL A 7 10.49 -12.26 10.45
CA VAL A 7 10.83 -10.85 10.36
C VAL A 7 12.20 -10.70 9.73
N MET A 8 12.31 -9.82 8.73
CA MET A 8 13.54 -9.63 7.95
C MET A 8 14.66 -9.01 8.80
N GLY A 9 14.32 -8.14 9.76
CA GLY A 9 15.24 -7.49 10.70
C GLY A 9 14.50 -6.80 11.82
N GLU A 10 15.19 -6.48 12.91
CA GLU A 10 14.66 -5.64 14.00
C GLU A 10 14.71 -4.15 13.63
N THR A 11 15.66 -3.80 12.76
CA THR A 11 15.82 -2.47 12.20
C THR A 11 15.76 -2.53 10.67
N ILE A 12 15.52 -1.39 10.03
CA ILE A 12 15.52 -1.31 8.56
C ILE A 12 16.93 -1.58 8.00
N GLU A 13 17.95 -1.18 8.72
CA GLU A 13 19.35 -1.45 8.35
C GLU A 13 19.64 -2.94 8.33
N ASP A 14 19.23 -3.69 9.37
CA ASP A 14 19.37 -5.15 9.42
C ASP A 14 18.59 -5.84 8.29
N ALA A 15 17.39 -5.35 8.00
CA ALA A 15 16.55 -5.91 6.93
C ALA A 15 17.20 -5.71 5.56
N VAL A 16 17.72 -4.51 5.27
CA VAL A 16 18.42 -4.19 4.02
C VAL A 16 19.71 -5.01 3.89
N ASP A 17 20.50 -5.14 4.95
CA ASP A 17 21.72 -5.94 4.93
C ASP A 17 21.43 -7.42 4.65
N ARG A 18 20.39 -7.97 5.27
CA ARG A 18 19.98 -9.36 5.06
C ARG A 18 19.41 -9.60 3.65
N ALA A 19 18.81 -8.59 3.04
CA ALA A 19 18.26 -8.70 1.68
C ALA A 19 19.35 -8.83 0.61
N LYS A 20 20.54 -8.28 0.83
CA LYS A 20 21.64 -8.22 -0.16
C LYS A 20 21.93 -9.57 -0.83
N GLU A 21 21.99 -10.66 -0.07
CA GLU A 21 22.24 -12.00 -0.63
C GLU A 21 21.17 -12.43 -1.65
N LYS A 22 19.91 -12.09 -1.39
CA LYS A 22 18.81 -12.41 -2.30
C LYS A 22 18.74 -11.44 -3.49
N GLU A 23 19.08 -10.18 -3.27
CA GLU A 23 19.12 -9.17 -4.34
C GLU A 23 20.15 -9.56 -5.42
N THR A 24 21.28 -10.19 -5.05
CA THR A 24 22.24 -10.73 -6.05
C THR A 24 21.64 -11.82 -6.94
N LYS A 25 20.56 -12.47 -6.50
CA LYS A 25 19.79 -13.48 -7.24
C LYS A 25 18.60 -12.87 -8.02
N GLY A 26 18.47 -11.53 -8.04
CA GLY A 26 17.43 -10.81 -8.76
C GLY A 26 16.14 -10.58 -7.97
N TYR A 27 16.09 -10.91 -6.67
CA TYR A 27 14.94 -10.58 -5.83
C TYR A 27 14.92 -9.10 -5.48
N VAL A 28 13.72 -8.52 -5.39
CA VAL A 28 13.48 -7.15 -4.94
C VAL A 28 12.47 -7.19 -3.80
N TYR A 29 12.63 -6.33 -2.81
CA TYR A 29 11.79 -6.31 -1.61
C TYR A 29 10.98 -5.03 -1.53
N SER A 30 9.72 -5.16 -1.09
CA SER A 30 8.94 -4.06 -0.54
C SER A 30 8.99 -4.19 0.98
N TYR A 31 9.66 -3.24 1.64
CA TYR A 31 9.80 -3.27 3.10
C TYR A 31 8.54 -2.73 3.75
N ASP A 32 8.01 -3.49 4.70
CA ASP A 32 6.87 -3.11 5.53
C ASP A 32 7.37 -2.88 6.96
N MET A 33 7.23 -1.65 7.44
CA MET A 33 7.58 -1.29 8.82
C MET A 33 6.47 -1.77 9.75
N LEU A 34 6.83 -2.57 10.75
CA LEU A 34 5.87 -3.01 11.76
C LEU A 34 5.32 -1.80 12.52
N GLY A 35 4.01 -1.70 12.56
CA GLY A 35 3.25 -0.64 13.24
C GLY A 35 2.10 -0.15 12.37
N GLU A 36 0.89 -0.26 12.91
CA GLU A 36 -0.34 0.18 12.29
C GLU A 36 -1.32 0.64 13.36
N GLY A 37 -2.39 1.34 12.96
CA GLY A 37 -3.44 1.73 13.91
C GLY A 37 -2.91 2.68 14.99
N ALA A 38 -2.32 3.81 14.60
CA ALA A 38 -1.95 4.86 15.54
C ALA A 38 -3.17 5.28 16.37
N ARG A 39 -3.07 5.28 17.68
CA ARG A 39 -4.18 5.66 18.59
C ARG A 39 -4.16 7.15 18.91
N THR A 40 -2.99 7.76 18.83
CA THR A 40 -2.75 9.18 19.13
C THR A 40 -1.90 9.81 18.02
N MET A 41 -1.90 11.15 17.92
CA MET A 41 -0.96 11.84 17.03
C MET A 41 0.49 11.56 17.39
N ARG A 42 0.80 11.35 18.66
CA ARG A 42 2.15 10.96 19.11
C ARG A 42 2.58 9.61 18.53
N ASP A 43 1.66 8.64 18.46
CA ASP A 43 1.94 7.35 17.82
C ASP A 43 2.14 7.55 16.31
N ALA A 44 1.28 8.36 15.68
CA ALA A 44 1.37 8.67 14.25
C ALA A 44 2.69 9.36 13.89
N GLU A 45 3.18 10.29 14.71
CA GLU A 45 4.49 10.92 14.51
C GLU A 45 5.63 9.88 14.62
N ARG A 46 5.59 9.02 15.62
CA ARG A 46 6.61 7.97 15.80
C ARG A 46 6.66 7.01 14.58
N TYR A 47 5.50 6.59 14.05
CA TYR A 47 5.46 5.75 12.86
C TYR A 47 5.89 6.51 11.60
N TYR A 48 5.48 7.77 11.49
CA TYR A 48 5.89 8.63 10.39
C TYR A 48 7.42 8.80 10.35
N ASP A 49 8.06 9.08 11.48
CA ASP A 49 9.52 9.18 11.59
C ASP A 49 10.21 7.86 11.23
N ALA A 50 9.61 6.71 11.57
CA ALA A 50 10.11 5.41 11.17
C ALA A 50 10.05 5.22 9.65
N TYR A 51 8.97 5.65 8.98
CA TYR A 51 8.88 5.65 7.51
C TYR A 51 9.91 6.59 6.88
N VAL A 52 10.08 7.80 7.41
CA VAL A 52 11.10 8.75 6.93
C VAL A 52 12.50 8.15 7.02
N LYS A 53 12.83 7.52 8.14
CA LYS A 53 14.10 6.80 8.32
C LYS A 53 14.25 5.66 7.32
N ALA A 54 13.21 4.84 7.18
CA ALA A 54 13.21 3.68 6.28
C ALA A 54 13.41 4.10 4.83
N ILE A 55 12.69 5.11 4.33
CA ILE A 55 12.84 5.62 2.97
C ILE A 55 14.29 6.05 2.70
N LYS A 56 14.93 6.75 3.64
CA LYS A 56 16.33 7.18 3.50
C LYS A 56 17.31 6.00 3.41
N VAL A 57 17.11 4.96 4.21
CA VAL A 57 17.97 3.76 4.20
C VAL A 57 17.76 2.95 2.93
N ILE A 58 16.50 2.68 2.57
CA ILE A 58 16.12 1.95 1.36
C ILE A 58 16.61 2.72 0.11
N GLY A 59 16.39 4.03 0.07
CA GLY A 59 16.79 4.89 -1.04
C GLY A 59 18.29 4.87 -1.31
N LYS A 60 19.11 4.90 -0.25
CA LYS A 60 20.56 4.73 -0.39
C LYS A 60 20.94 3.36 -0.95
N ALA A 61 20.26 2.30 -0.50
CA ALA A 61 20.50 0.93 -0.97
C ALA A 61 20.01 0.72 -2.43
N ALA A 62 19.00 1.47 -2.86
CA ALA A 62 18.46 1.42 -4.22
C ALA A 62 19.45 1.86 -5.29
N ASN A 63 20.32 2.80 -4.97
CA ASN A 63 21.40 3.28 -5.86
C ASN A 63 20.90 3.70 -7.25
N GLY A 64 19.76 4.39 -7.34
CA GLY A 64 19.22 4.94 -8.59
C GLY A 64 18.77 3.92 -9.65
N ARG A 65 18.45 2.68 -9.24
CA ARG A 65 18.03 1.63 -10.19
C ARG A 65 16.59 1.79 -10.71
N GLY A 66 15.84 2.74 -10.16
CA GLY A 66 14.44 2.99 -10.50
C GLY A 66 13.45 2.12 -9.74
N PRO A 67 12.16 2.53 -9.66
CA PRO A 67 11.16 1.90 -8.78
C PRO A 67 10.92 0.40 -9.04
N LYS A 68 11.08 -0.04 -10.29
CA LYS A 68 10.86 -1.44 -10.70
C LYS A 68 12.00 -2.39 -10.35
N ARG A 69 13.21 -1.87 -10.13
CA ARG A 69 14.42 -2.66 -9.88
C ARG A 69 15.04 -2.39 -8.53
N SER A 70 14.49 -1.45 -7.79
CA SER A 70 14.92 -1.09 -6.46
C SER A 70 14.01 -1.70 -5.40
N PRO A 71 14.51 -1.93 -4.19
CA PRO A 71 13.64 -2.12 -3.06
C PRO A 71 12.73 -0.90 -2.88
N GLY A 72 11.52 -1.15 -2.42
CA GLY A 72 10.52 -0.12 -2.13
C GLY A 72 10.03 -0.21 -0.69
N ILE A 73 9.05 0.63 -0.36
CA ILE A 73 8.43 0.67 0.98
C ILE A 73 6.92 0.55 0.88
N SER A 74 6.32 -0.12 1.86
CA SER A 74 4.88 -0.14 2.11
C SER A 74 4.51 0.79 3.24
N VAL A 75 3.42 1.55 3.09
CA VAL A 75 2.94 2.53 4.06
C VAL A 75 1.47 2.27 4.37
N LYS A 76 1.11 2.23 5.67
CA LYS A 76 -0.27 2.14 6.12
C LYS A 76 -0.80 3.52 6.51
N LEU A 77 -1.98 3.87 6.01
CA LEU A 77 -2.59 5.16 6.32
C LEU A 77 -2.97 5.26 7.81
N SER A 78 -3.39 4.15 8.42
CA SER A 78 -3.67 4.08 9.86
C SER A 78 -2.44 4.28 10.75
N ALA A 79 -1.24 4.08 10.22
CA ALA A 79 0.00 4.36 10.94
C ALA A 79 0.33 5.86 10.97
N ILE A 80 -0.06 6.61 9.95
CA ILE A 80 0.31 8.02 9.83
C ILE A 80 -0.77 9.00 10.33
N HIS A 81 -1.94 8.48 10.74
CA HIS A 81 -3.01 9.30 11.34
C HIS A 81 -3.96 8.48 12.21
N PRO A 82 -4.30 8.92 13.45
CA PRO A 82 -5.13 8.15 14.37
C PRO A 82 -6.65 8.18 14.05
N ARG A 83 -7.07 9.03 13.12
CA ARG A 83 -8.47 9.16 12.70
C ARG A 83 -8.66 8.81 11.22
N PHE A 84 -7.98 7.75 10.79
CA PHE A 84 -8.18 7.16 9.48
C PHE A 84 -9.43 6.25 9.51
N GLU A 85 -10.60 6.90 9.53
CA GLU A 85 -11.93 6.28 9.62
C GLU A 85 -12.90 7.05 8.73
N PHE A 86 -13.82 6.37 8.06
CA PHE A 86 -14.80 7.01 7.17
C PHE A 86 -15.69 8.02 7.90
N SER A 87 -16.03 7.75 9.17
CA SER A 87 -16.77 8.68 10.03
C SER A 87 -16.06 10.02 10.28
N HIS A 88 -14.75 10.09 10.03
CA HIS A 88 -13.93 11.29 10.15
C HIS A 88 -13.35 11.73 8.79
N ARG A 89 -14.02 11.37 7.67
CA ARG A 89 -13.55 11.58 6.30
C ARG A 89 -13.07 13.03 6.03
N GLU A 90 -13.87 14.03 6.41
CA GLU A 90 -13.51 15.43 6.18
C GLU A 90 -12.15 15.79 6.77
N ARG A 91 -11.92 15.40 8.03
CA ARG A 91 -10.66 15.64 8.71
C ARG A 91 -9.52 14.79 8.10
N ALA A 92 -9.78 13.52 7.83
CA ALA A 92 -8.81 12.61 7.24
C ALA A 92 -8.32 13.13 5.88
N MET A 93 -9.22 13.69 5.06
CA MET A 93 -8.88 14.28 3.76
C MET A 93 -8.07 15.58 3.86
N VAL A 94 -8.12 16.27 4.99
CA VAL A 94 -7.27 17.45 5.24
C VAL A 94 -5.89 17.05 5.76
N ASP A 95 -5.84 16.08 6.68
CA ASP A 95 -4.63 15.80 7.46
C ASP A 95 -3.72 14.74 6.80
N ILE A 96 -4.29 13.72 6.12
CA ILE A 96 -3.52 12.57 5.63
C ILE A 96 -2.84 12.82 4.27
N PRO A 97 -3.50 13.39 3.24
CA PRO A 97 -2.87 13.56 1.93
C PRO A 97 -1.55 14.33 1.98
N PRO A 98 -1.40 15.44 2.74
CA PRO A 98 -0.10 16.13 2.84
C PRO A 98 1.00 15.26 3.44
N ARG A 99 0.67 14.42 4.42
CA ARG A 99 1.62 13.49 5.06
C ARG A 99 2.06 12.40 4.09
N LEU A 100 1.10 11.78 3.39
CA LEU A 100 1.40 10.79 2.37
C LEU A 100 2.21 11.38 1.22
N LYS A 101 1.82 12.57 0.72
CA LYS A 101 2.56 13.28 -0.32
C LYS A 101 4.01 13.52 0.09
N ALA A 102 4.27 13.96 1.33
CA ALA A 102 5.64 14.19 1.79
C ALA A 102 6.49 12.90 1.77
N LEU A 103 5.93 11.74 2.15
CA LEU A 103 6.62 10.45 2.02
C LEU A 103 6.85 10.09 0.54
N CYS A 104 5.86 10.33 -0.35
CA CYS A 104 5.99 10.11 -1.78
C CYS A 104 7.10 10.98 -2.39
N MET A 105 7.19 12.26 -2.01
CA MET A 105 8.25 13.15 -2.49
C MET A 105 9.64 12.65 -2.06
N MET A 106 9.78 12.16 -0.84
CA MET A 106 11.05 11.54 -0.41
C MET A 106 11.35 10.26 -1.21
N ALA A 107 10.36 9.39 -1.45
CA ALA A 107 10.54 8.19 -2.25
C ALA A 107 10.91 8.53 -3.70
N LYS A 108 10.30 9.58 -4.27
CA LYS A 108 10.62 10.13 -5.58
C LYS A 108 12.07 10.62 -5.67
N GLU A 109 12.56 11.35 -4.64
CA GLU A 109 13.95 11.84 -4.59
C GLU A 109 14.97 10.70 -4.70
N TYR A 110 14.68 9.55 -4.10
CA TYR A 110 15.51 8.35 -4.17
C TYR A 110 15.16 7.42 -5.36
N ASP A 111 14.14 7.75 -6.14
CA ASP A 111 13.62 6.94 -7.25
C ASP A 111 13.30 5.49 -6.85
N ILE A 112 12.61 5.32 -5.71
CA ILE A 112 12.14 4.04 -5.19
C ILE A 112 10.61 3.94 -5.25
N GLY A 113 10.05 2.72 -5.15
CA GLY A 113 8.61 2.51 -5.05
C GLY A 113 8.08 2.79 -3.64
N LEU A 114 6.90 3.43 -3.56
CA LEU A 114 6.09 3.55 -2.35
C LEU A 114 4.70 3.00 -2.63
N THR A 115 4.31 1.96 -1.88
CA THR A 115 3.00 1.31 -2.01
C THR A 115 2.17 1.59 -0.77
N VAL A 116 0.96 2.12 -0.94
CA VAL A 116 -0.02 2.25 0.15
C VAL A 116 -0.66 0.88 0.37
N ASP A 117 -0.57 0.36 1.58
CA ASP A 117 -1.19 -0.91 1.95
C ASP A 117 -2.71 -0.78 2.02
N ALA A 118 -3.42 -1.84 1.62
CA ALA A 118 -4.85 -1.94 1.82
C ALA A 118 -5.13 -2.43 3.25
N GLU A 119 -6.09 -1.79 3.90
CA GLU A 119 -6.52 -2.11 5.24
C GLU A 119 -7.96 -2.66 5.24
N GLU A 120 -8.76 -2.49 6.28
CA GLU A 120 -10.10 -3.03 6.38
C GLU A 120 -11.04 -2.48 5.27
N ALA A 121 -12.06 -3.26 4.93
CA ALA A 121 -12.96 -2.96 3.81
C ALA A 121 -13.76 -1.66 3.98
N ASP A 122 -14.08 -1.27 5.21
CA ASP A 122 -14.77 -0.01 5.53
C ASP A 122 -13.92 1.24 5.29
N ARG A 123 -12.60 1.08 5.21
CA ARG A 123 -11.63 2.14 4.91
C ARG A 123 -11.30 2.26 3.43
N LEU A 124 -11.78 1.34 2.58
CA LEU A 124 -11.37 1.29 1.17
C LEU A 124 -11.67 2.59 0.43
N GLU A 125 -12.89 3.13 0.54
CA GLU A 125 -13.28 4.34 -0.16
C GLU A 125 -12.44 5.55 0.28
N LEU A 126 -12.27 5.72 1.59
CA LEU A 126 -11.41 6.79 2.12
C LEU A 126 -9.95 6.62 1.69
N SER A 127 -9.44 5.37 1.64
CA SER A 127 -8.09 5.09 1.12
C SER A 127 -7.96 5.54 -0.33
N LEU A 128 -8.92 5.20 -1.18
CA LEU A 128 -8.91 5.56 -2.59
C LEU A 128 -8.98 7.08 -2.77
N ASP A 129 -9.85 7.78 -2.02
CA ASP A 129 -9.93 9.25 -2.04
C ASP A 129 -8.58 9.90 -1.70
N ILE A 130 -7.90 9.42 -0.65
CA ILE A 130 -6.59 9.95 -0.23
C ILE A 130 -5.52 9.65 -1.27
N ILE A 131 -5.47 8.42 -1.78
CA ILE A 131 -4.51 7.99 -2.80
C ILE A 131 -4.71 8.80 -4.08
N GLU A 132 -5.95 8.96 -4.53
CA GLU A 132 -6.28 9.75 -5.71
C GLU A 132 -5.86 11.21 -5.56
N ALA A 133 -6.16 11.83 -4.41
CA ALA A 133 -5.75 13.22 -4.13
C ALA A 133 -4.22 13.40 -4.25
N VAL A 134 -3.44 12.44 -3.73
CA VAL A 134 -1.98 12.47 -3.85
C VAL A 134 -1.51 12.11 -5.26
N PHE A 135 -2.14 11.12 -5.92
CA PHE A 135 -1.75 10.68 -7.25
C PHE A 135 -1.99 11.77 -8.31
N ARG A 136 -3.00 12.63 -8.15
CA ARG A 136 -3.28 13.76 -9.04
C ARG A 136 -2.31 14.94 -8.88
N ASP A 137 -1.51 14.94 -7.81
CA ASP A 137 -0.60 16.06 -7.53
C ASP A 137 0.54 16.12 -8.57
N GLU A 138 0.74 17.32 -9.15
CA GLU A 138 1.73 17.57 -10.20
C GLU A 138 3.17 17.42 -9.70
N ASP A 139 3.44 17.58 -8.40
CA ASP A 139 4.77 17.38 -7.82
C ASP A 139 5.26 15.95 -7.98
N LEU A 140 4.36 14.98 -8.22
CA LEU A 140 4.71 13.59 -8.50
C LEU A 140 5.02 13.32 -9.99
N ASN A 141 4.90 14.30 -10.89
CA ASN A 141 5.19 14.12 -12.31
C ASN A 141 6.65 13.64 -12.53
N GLY A 142 6.81 12.72 -13.47
CA GLY A 142 8.09 12.11 -13.78
C GLY A 142 8.50 10.95 -12.87
N TRP A 143 7.73 10.63 -11.82
CA TRP A 143 7.97 9.48 -10.97
C TRP A 143 6.89 8.39 -11.19
N THR A 144 7.33 7.14 -11.33
CA THR A 144 6.48 5.99 -11.64
C THR A 144 6.41 4.99 -10.49
N GLY A 145 6.88 5.37 -9.30
CA GLY A 145 7.00 4.49 -8.15
C GLY A 145 5.83 4.55 -7.17
N PHE A 146 4.78 5.35 -7.43
CA PHE A 146 3.61 5.38 -6.56
C PHE A 146 2.69 4.20 -6.85
N GLY A 147 2.15 3.59 -5.79
CA GLY A 147 1.27 2.44 -5.92
C GLY A 147 0.42 2.17 -4.70
N LEU A 148 -0.44 1.14 -4.83
CA LEU A 148 -1.28 0.65 -3.76
C LEU A 148 -1.44 -0.87 -3.82
N ALA A 149 -1.87 -1.45 -2.71
CA ALA A 149 -2.31 -2.84 -2.67
C ALA A 149 -3.82 -2.94 -2.96
N VAL A 150 -4.21 -3.98 -3.70
CA VAL A 150 -5.61 -4.34 -3.95
C VAL A 150 -5.86 -5.74 -3.41
N GLN A 151 -6.90 -5.91 -2.58
CA GLN A 151 -7.24 -7.17 -1.92
C GLN A 151 -8.34 -7.91 -2.68
N ALA A 152 -7.98 -8.99 -3.36
CA ALA A 152 -8.87 -9.77 -4.21
C ALA A 152 -10.00 -10.50 -3.45
N TYR A 153 -9.90 -10.66 -2.11
CA TYR A 153 -10.98 -11.24 -1.32
C TYR A 153 -12.18 -10.29 -1.17
N GLN A 154 -12.00 -8.98 -1.44
CA GLN A 154 -13.10 -8.03 -1.45
C GLN A 154 -13.93 -8.20 -2.73
N LYS A 155 -15.26 -8.22 -2.59
CA LYS A 155 -16.19 -8.33 -3.72
C LYS A 155 -16.06 -7.16 -4.72
N ARG A 156 -15.53 -6.01 -4.26
CA ARG A 156 -15.30 -4.79 -5.05
C ARG A 156 -13.94 -4.75 -5.77
N ALA A 157 -13.07 -5.74 -5.58
CA ALA A 157 -11.67 -5.67 -6.05
C ALA A 157 -11.55 -5.40 -7.56
N ILE A 158 -12.36 -6.06 -8.39
CA ILE A 158 -12.33 -5.85 -9.83
C ILE A 158 -12.73 -4.41 -10.22
N HIS A 159 -13.73 -3.84 -9.54
CA HIS A 159 -14.17 -2.46 -9.79
C HIS A 159 -13.13 -1.43 -9.34
N VAL A 160 -12.37 -1.74 -8.28
CA VAL A 160 -11.23 -0.91 -7.87
C VAL A 160 -10.18 -0.87 -8.99
N ILE A 161 -9.86 -2.01 -9.61
CA ILE A 161 -8.91 -2.07 -10.72
C ILE A 161 -9.40 -1.25 -11.93
N GLU A 162 -10.70 -1.31 -12.26
CA GLU A 162 -11.28 -0.49 -13.33
C GLU A 162 -11.14 1.01 -13.01
N HIS A 163 -11.49 1.42 -11.80
CA HIS A 163 -11.32 2.80 -11.34
C HIS A 163 -9.86 3.27 -11.42
N LEU A 164 -8.90 2.43 -10.99
CA LEU A 164 -7.49 2.76 -11.10
C LEU A 164 -7.02 2.90 -12.54
N ARG A 165 -7.57 2.09 -13.47
CA ARG A 165 -7.29 2.25 -14.90
C ARG A 165 -7.75 3.61 -15.42
N GLU A 166 -8.98 4.00 -15.12
CA GLU A 166 -9.53 5.30 -15.49
C GLU A 166 -8.68 6.44 -14.94
N LEU A 167 -8.35 6.36 -13.66
CA LEU A 167 -7.50 7.35 -12.99
C LEU A 167 -6.11 7.49 -13.65
N THR A 168 -5.47 6.38 -14.04
CA THR A 168 -4.17 6.42 -14.71
C THR A 168 -4.24 7.08 -16.10
N LEU A 169 -5.35 6.88 -16.81
CA LEU A 169 -5.59 7.52 -18.12
C LEU A 169 -5.83 9.02 -17.99
N GLU A 170 -6.63 9.43 -17.01
CA GLU A 170 -6.91 10.84 -16.74
C GLU A 170 -5.65 11.61 -16.32
N VAL A 171 -4.85 11.04 -15.43
CA VAL A 171 -3.63 11.68 -14.92
C VAL A 171 -2.47 11.58 -15.91
N GLY A 172 -2.49 10.61 -16.81
CA GLY A 172 -1.41 10.36 -17.78
C GLY A 172 -0.13 9.83 -17.14
N ARG A 173 -0.25 9.15 -15.97
CA ARG A 173 0.89 8.60 -15.22
C ARG A 173 0.61 7.15 -14.82
N PRO A 174 1.60 6.24 -14.93
CA PRO A 174 1.43 4.87 -14.51
C PRO A 174 1.36 4.74 -12.98
N LEU A 175 0.67 3.70 -12.53
CA LEU A 175 0.49 3.34 -11.13
C LEU A 175 0.99 1.92 -10.87
N MET A 176 1.64 1.68 -9.74
CA MET A 176 2.02 0.32 -9.33
C MET A 176 0.86 -0.31 -8.53
N VAL A 177 0.53 -1.56 -8.82
CA VAL A 177 -0.51 -2.29 -8.09
C VAL A 177 0.03 -3.62 -7.57
N ARG A 178 -0.01 -3.80 -6.27
CA ARG A 178 0.28 -5.09 -5.62
C ARG A 178 -1.03 -5.83 -5.36
N LEU A 179 -1.31 -6.83 -6.18
CA LEU A 179 -2.47 -7.68 -5.97
C LEU A 179 -2.19 -8.69 -4.85
N VAL A 180 -3.03 -8.69 -3.83
CA VAL A 180 -2.98 -9.64 -2.72
C VAL A 180 -4.33 -10.34 -2.54
N LYS A 181 -4.38 -11.45 -1.80
CA LYS A 181 -5.67 -12.12 -1.52
C LYS A 181 -6.48 -11.35 -0.49
N GLY A 182 -5.87 -10.92 0.60
CA GLY A 182 -6.45 -10.14 1.68
C GLY A 182 -5.94 -10.57 3.05
N ALA A 183 -5.86 -9.63 3.99
CA ALA A 183 -5.20 -9.83 5.28
C ALA A 183 -6.15 -9.82 6.48
N TYR A 184 -7.38 -9.34 6.34
CA TYR A 184 -8.27 -9.03 7.47
C TYR A 184 -9.54 -9.91 7.50
N TRP A 185 -9.52 -11.13 6.91
CA TRP A 185 -10.72 -11.94 6.71
C TRP A 185 -11.52 -12.18 8.00
N ASP A 186 -10.86 -12.58 9.08
CA ASP A 186 -11.53 -12.84 10.37
C ASP A 186 -12.18 -11.58 10.93
N THR A 187 -11.52 -10.44 10.82
CA THR A 187 -12.03 -9.13 11.25
C THR A 187 -13.25 -8.73 10.42
N GLU A 188 -13.20 -8.87 9.10
CA GLU A 188 -14.31 -8.54 8.20
C GLU A 188 -15.56 -9.38 8.49
N ILE A 189 -15.39 -10.68 8.70
CA ILE A 189 -16.50 -11.58 9.07
C ILE A 189 -17.09 -11.15 10.42
N LYS A 190 -16.24 -10.94 11.42
CA LYS A 190 -16.67 -10.57 12.77
C LYS A 190 -17.42 -9.23 12.80
N LEU A 191 -16.87 -8.20 12.17
CA LEU A 191 -17.49 -6.86 12.15
C LEU A 191 -18.84 -6.89 11.42
N THR A 192 -18.93 -7.60 10.29
CA THR A 192 -20.19 -7.77 9.54
C THR A 192 -21.27 -8.43 10.41
N GLN A 193 -20.91 -9.50 11.13
CA GLN A 193 -21.85 -10.19 12.02
C GLN A 193 -22.26 -9.31 13.20
N GLN A 194 -21.32 -8.57 13.80
CA GLN A 194 -21.61 -7.65 14.91
C GLN A 194 -22.54 -6.50 14.49
N ALA A 195 -22.36 -6.01 13.26
CA ALA A 195 -23.20 -4.95 12.71
C ALA A 195 -24.55 -5.44 12.18
N GLY A 196 -24.81 -6.76 12.17
CA GLY A 196 -26.05 -7.36 11.68
C GLY A 196 -26.30 -7.13 10.18
N LEU A 197 -25.22 -7.00 9.39
CA LEU A 197 -25.35 -6.80 7.95
C LEU A 197 -25.72 -8.11 7.25
N GLU A 198 -26.53 -8.00 6.20
CA GLU A 198 -26.97 -9.17 5.43
C GLU A 198 -25.87 -9.79 4.56
N GLU A 199 -24.92 -8.96 4.11
CA GLU A 199 -23.84 -9.40 3.24
C GLU A 199 -22.45 -9.04 3.78
N PHE A 200 -21.50 -9.93 3.49
CA PHE A 200 -20.08 -9.70 3.79
C PHE A 200 -19.41 -8.89 2.68
N PRO A 201 -18.51 -7.94 2.99
CA PRO A 201 -17.75 -7.19 1.98
C PRO A 201 -16.69 -8.06 1.29
N VAL A 202 -16.40 -9.23 1.87
CA VAL A 202 -15.40 -10.20 1.39
C VAL A 202 -16.05 -11.53 1.01
N PHE A 203 -15.36 -12.29 0.18
CA PHE A 203 -15.76 -13.68 -0.11
C PHE A 203 -15.57 -14.55 1.13
N THR A 204 -16.59 -15.35 1.43
CA THR A 204 -16.58 -16.24 2.62
C THR A 204 -15.90 -17.58 2.35
N ARG A 205 -15.64 -17.92 1.08
CA ARG A 205 -14.96 -19.14 0.66
C ARG A 205 -13.63 -18.79 0.01
N LYS A 206 -12.57 -19.48 0.43
CA LYS A 206 -11.22 -19.32 -0.14
C LYS A 206 -11.21 -19.53 -1.66
N SER A 207 -11.95 -20.53 -2.17
CA SER A 207 -12.04 -20.78 -3.61
C SER A 207 -12.59 -19.59 -4.39
N SER A 208 -13.56 -18.87 -3.85
CA SER A 208 -14.10 -17.66 -4.48
C SER A 208 -13.05 -16.53 -4.51
N THR A 209 -12.26 -16.39 -3.45
CA THR A 209 -11.11 -15.47 -3.42
C THR A 209 -10.06 -15.87 -4.47
N ASP A 210 -9.78 -17.15 -4.64
CA ASP A 210 -8.82 -17.63 -5.63
C ASP A 210 -9.28 -17.29 -7.05
N VAL A 211 -10.57 -17.47 -7.37
CA VAL A 211 -11.15 -17.08 -8.67
C VAL A 211 -11.06 -15.57 -8.87
N SER A 212 -11.46 -14.78 -7.88
CA SER A 212 -11.35 -13.32 -7.92
C SER A 212 -9.91 -12.85 -8.13
N TYR A 213 -8.95 -13.47 -7.43
CA TYR A 213 -7.54 -13.16 -7.62
C TYR A 213 -7.08 -13.37 -9.06
N HIS A 214 -7.44 -14.50 -9.68
CA HIS A 214 -7.11 -14.76 -11.09
C HIS A 214 -7.79 -13.77 -12.04
N ALA A 215 -9.06 -13.44 -11.81
CA ALA A 215 -9.77 -12.43 -12.61
C ALA A 215 -9.10 -11.05 -12.50
N CYS A 216 -8.78 -10.62 -11.30
CA CYS A 216 -8.06 -9.37 -11.03
C CYS A 216 -6.66 -9.36 -11.67
N ALA A 217 -5.91 -10.47 -11.55
CA ALA A 217 -4.58 -10.59 -12.16
C ALA A 217 -4.65 -10.47 -13.69
N ASN A 218 -5.58 -11.17 -14.33
CA ASN A 218 -5.79 -11.06 -15.78
C ASN A 218 -6.12 -9.61 -16.18
N ARG A 219 -6.99 -8.95 -15.45
CA ARG A 219 -7.36 -7.56 -15.73
C ARG A 219 -6.18 -6.60 -15.58
N LEU A 220 -5.37 -6.76 -14.56
CA LEU A 220 -4.16 -5.95 -14.37
C LEU A 220 -3.15 -6.17 -15.51
N LEU A 221 -3.01 -7.42 -16.00
CA LEU A 221 -2.13 -7.73 -17.14
C LEU A 221 -2.66 -7.13 -18.46
N GLU A 222 -3.97 -7.01 -18.64
CA GLU A 222 -4.57 -6.29 -19.77
C GLU A 222 -4.22 -4.79 -19.72
N TYR A 223 -4.12 -4.21 -18.53
CA TYR A 223 -3.84 -2.78 -18.29
C TYR A 223 -2.35 -2.46 -18.08
N ARG A 224 -1.43 -3.37 -18.41
CA ARG A 224 0.02 -3.23 -18.19
C ARG A 224 0.68 -2.02 -18.88
N ASP A 225 -0.03 -1.35 -19.78
CA ASP A 225 0.40 -0.11 -20.43
C ASP A 225 0.39 1.10 -19.48
N THR A 226 -0.49 1.10 -18.47
CA THR A 226 -0.59 2.15 -17.46
C THR A 226 -0.55 1.64 -16.01
N ILE A 227 -0.74 0.35 -15.78
CA ILE A 227 -0.62 -0.26 -14.46
C ILE A 227 0.55 -1.23 -14.49
N TYR A 228 1.46 -1.09 -13.53
CA TYR A 228 2.53 -2.05 -13.29
C TYR A 228 2.11 -2.98 -12.14
N PRO A 229 1.72 -4.23 -12.46
CA PRO A 229 1.27 -5.20 -11.45
C PRO A 229 2.41 -5.89 -10.72
#